data_6dde1f0aade467354de91f56f9ab0425
#
_entry.id   6dde1f0aade467354de91f56f9ab0425
#
_cell.length_a   1.000
_cell.length_b   1.000
_cell.length_c   1.000
_cell.angle_alpha   90.00
_cell.angle_beta   90.00
_cell.angle_gamma   90.00
#
_symmetry.space_group_name_H-M   'P 1'
#
loop_
_entity.id
_entity.type
_entity.pdbx_description
1 polymer ?
#
loop_
_entity_poly.entity_id
_entity_poly.type
_entity_poly.pdbx_seq_one_letter_code
_entity_poly.pdbx_strand_id
1 'polypeptide(L)'
;MSKPVHKNSVQFKVTAPYALFTDPITKVGGEKCTYQIPTYEALKGILSSVYWKPTIIWYIDKVRIMNQIQMESKGIRTLKYPKGNDLSSYTYLKDVCYQVEAHFEWNDNRPDLAMDRNENKHHNIAKRMVERGGRRDVFLGTRECQGYVKPCCFGEGIGFYDSIDELSFNFMYHGITYPDENKESNDMIVNFWIPKMHNGVIEFIRPEDCSHHKILHSFEMKEFVRGSNFQGILEFEEDE
;
A
#
# COMPACT_ATOMS: atom_id res chain seq x y z
N MET A 1 10.29 18.29 15.65
CA MET A 1 8.98 18.26 16.33
C MET A 1 8.44 16.85 16.21
N SER A 2 8.10 16.18 17.33
CA SER A 2 7.47 14.86 17.28
C SER A 2 6.09 14.97 16.62
N LYS A 3 5.81 14.11 15.63
CA LYS A 3 4.48 14.04 15.02
C LYS A 3 3.41 13.73 16.07
N PRO A 4 2.17 14.23 15.94
CA PRO A 4 1.10 13.94 16.89
C PRO A 4 0.83 12.45 16.94
N VAL A 5 0.70 11.90 18.14
CA VAL A 5 0.29 10.51 18.32
C VAL A 5 -1.21 10.41 18.07
N HIS A 6 -1.61 9.71 17.02
CA HIS A 6 -3.02 9.49 16.68
C HIS A 6 -3.64 8.45 17.62
N LYS A 7 -4.79 8.77 18.22
CA LYS A 7 -5.50 7.86 19.15
C LYS A 7 -5.99 6.57 18.48
N ASN A 8 -6.24 6.62 17.18
CA ASN A 8 -6.70 5.50 16.34
C ASN A 8 -5.55 4.80 15.59
N SER A 9 -4.32 4.96 16.08
CA SER A 9 -3.14 4.29 15.51
C SER A 9 -3.23 2.77 15.67
N VAL A 10 -2.80 2.04 14.64
CA VAL A 10 -2.71 0.57 14.60
C VAL A 10 -1.27 0.19 14.29
N GLN A 11 -0.74 -0.74 15.09
CA GLN A 11 0.62 -1.26 14.95
C GLN A 11 0.59 -2.74 14.62
N PHE A 12 1.35 -3.15 13.61
CA PHE A 12 1.41 -4.53 13.19
C PHE A 12 2.75 -4.88 12.55
N LYS A 13 3.05 -6.16 12.57
CA LYS A 13 4.23 -6.74 11.91
C LYS A 13 3.80 -7.46 10.64
N VAL A 14 4.52 -7.21 9.53
CA VAL A 14 4.36 -7.91 8.26
C VAL A 14 5.60 -8.74 7.99
N THR A 15 5.42 -10.01 7.63
CA THR A 15 6.50 -10.92 7.26
C THR A 15 6.17 -11.64 5.97
N ALA A 16 7.17 -11.86 5.13
CA ALA A 16 7.05 -12.71 3.94
C ALA A 16 8.40 -13.29 3.54
N PRO A 17 8.43 -14.48 2.92
CA PRO A 17 9.66 -15.03 2.32
C PRO A 17 10.21 -14.14 1.21
N TYR A 18 9.31 -13.53 0.42
CA TYR A 18 9.64 -12.65 -0.70
C TYR A 18 8.70 -11.46 -0.75
N ALA A 19 9.22 -10.32 -1.30
CA ALA A 19 8.43 -9.17 -1.66
C ALA A 19 8.90 -8.60 -3.01
N LEU A 20 7.97 -8.04 -3.78
CA LEU A 20 8.27 -7.42 -5.07
C LEU A 20 7.55 -6.07 -5.17
N PHE A 21 8.16 -5.04 -4.62
CA PHE A 21 7.72 -3.65 -4.76
C PHE A 21 8.30 -3.07 -6.04
N THR A 22 7.70 -3.41 -7.16
CA THR A 22 8.26 -3.17 -8.49
C THR A 22 8.58 -1.71 -8.74
N ASP A 23 9.84 -1.41 -9.08
CA ASP A 23 10.22 -0.13 -9.65
C ASP A 23 9.66 -0.02 -11.07
N PRO A 24 8.81 0.99 -11.36
CA PRO A 24 8.21 1.17 -12.67
C PRO A 24 9.22 1.32 -13.82
N ILE A 25 10.40 1.87 -13.55
CA ILE A 25 11.44 2.10 -14.55
C ILE A 25 11.97 0.76 -15.06
N THR A 26 12.14 -0.23 -14.18
CA THR A 26 12.68 -1.55 -14.57
C THR A 26 11.73 -2.34 -15.48
N LYS A 27 10.42 -2.05 -15.44
CA LYS A 27 9.41 -2.71 -16.27
C LYS A 27 9.61 -2.47 -17.78
N VAL A 28 10.28 -1.40 -18.15
CA VAL A 28 10.50 -1.04 -19.58
C VAL A 28 11.27 -2.14 -20.32
N GLY A 29 12.20 -2.81 -19.64
CA GLY A 29 12.94 -3.96 -20.16
C GLY A 29 12.21 -5.31 -20.07
N GLY A 30 11.01 -5.36 -19.49
CA GLY A 30 10.26 -6.60 -19.25
C GLY A 30 10.71 -7.41 -18.03
N GLU A 31 11.78 -7.02 -17.37
CA GLU A 31 12.28 -7.59 -16.14
C GLU A 31 11.88 -6.72 -14.95
N LYS A 32 11.36 -7.33 -13.89
CA LYS A 32 10.91 -6.59 -12.71
C LYS A 32 11.98 -6.61 -11.63
N CYS A 33 12.39 -5.44 -11.17
CA CYS A 33 13.24 -5.30 -10.00
C CYS A 33 12.45 -4.62 -8.87
N THR A 34 12.63 -5.11 -7.65
CA THR A 34 12.01 -4.52 -6.47
C THR A 34 12.75 -3.27 -6.00
N TYR A 35 12.02 -2.30 -5.44
CA TYR A 35 12.65 -1.34 -4.53
C TYR A 35 13.22 -2.06 -3.31
N GLN A 36 14.21 -1.44 -2.66
CA GLN A 36 14.86 -1.99 -1.46
C GLN A 36 13.98 -1.93 -0.21
N ILE A 37 13.00 -1.04 -0.21
CA ILE A 37 12.06 -0.81 0.89
C ILE A 37 10.62 -0.84 0.37
N PRO A 38 9.63 -1.09 1.24
CA PRO A 38 8.23 -1.03 0.83
C PRO A 38 7.83 0.40 0.46
N THR A 39 6.99 0.55 -0.56
CA THR A 39 6.37 1.82 -0.89
C THR A 39 5.23 2.13 0.08
N TYR A 40 4.90 3.40 0.26
CA TYR A 40 3.73 3.84 1.01
C TYR A 40 2.46 3.12 0.52
N GLU A 41 2.23 3.11 -0.80
CA GLU A 41 1.05 2.50 -1.41
C GLU A 41 0.97 0.99 -1.16
N ALA A 42 2.11 0.28 -1.19
CA ALA A 42 2.12 -1.15 -0.89
C ALA A 42 1.69 -1.43 0.55
N LEU A 43 2.18 -0.64 1.52
CA LEU A 43 1.79 -0.78 2.93
C LEU A 43 0.32 -0.40 3.16
N LYS A 44 -0.16 0.67 2.50
CA LYS A 44 -1.58 1.06 2.51
C LYS A 44 -2.46 -0.04 1.93
N GLY A 45 -2.04 -0.69 0.83
CA GLY A 45 -2.72 -1.83 0.22
C GLY A 45 -2.78 -3.05 1.14
N ILE A 46 -1.68 -3.36 1.85
CA ILE A 46 -1.63 -4.41 2.87
C ILE A 46 -2.65 -4.12 3.97
N LEU A 47 -2.64 -2.91 4.51
CA LEU A 47 -3.55 -2.51 5.59
C LEU A 47 -5.03 -2.51 5.12
N SER A 48 -5.29 -2.13 3.88
CA SER A 48 -6.63 -2.22 3.27
C SER A 48 -7.09 -3.68 3.10
N SER A 49 -6.18 -4.63 2.89
CA SER A 49 -6.48 -6.06 2.90
C SER A 49 -6.82 -6.57 4.31
N VAL A 50 -6.21 -5.97 5.34
CA VAL A 50 -6.53 -6.25 6.74
C VAL A 50 -7.90 -5.70 7.11
N TYR A 51 -8.13 -4.41 6.89
CA TYR A 51 -9.41 -3.75 7.13
C TYR A 51 -9.57 -2.52 6.26
N TRP A 52 -10.65 -2.45 5.50
CA TRP A 52 -11.01 -1.30 4.69
C TRP A 52 -12.52 -1.04 4.72
N LYS A 53 -12.87 0.23 4.72
CA LYS A 53 -14.22 0.79 4.54
C LYS A 53 -14.13 2.08 3.74
N PRO A 54 -15.12 2.39 2.89
CA PRO A 54 -15.14 3.65 2.13
C PRO A 54 -15.27 4.91 3.04
N THR A 55 -15.60 4.71 4.32
CA THR A 55 -15.73 5.76 5.34
C THR A 55 -14.37 6.29 5.80
N ILE A 56 -13.29 5.50 5.64
CA ILE A 56 -11.95 5.80 6.16
C ILE A 56 -10.88 5.78 5.08
N ILE A 57 -9.86 6.60 5.24
CA ILE A 57 -8.63 6.60 4.46
C ILE A 57 -7.48 6.24 5.40
N TRP A 58 -6.68 5.24 5.02
CA TRP A 58 -5.50 4.84 5.77
C TRP A 58 -4.30 5.70 5.43
N TYR A 59 -3.58 6.14 6.46
CA TYR A 59 -2.29 6.81 6.38
C TYR A 59 -1.23 5.96 7.06
N ILE A 60 -0.13 5.72 6.36
CA ILE A 60 1.04 5.03 6.92
C ILE A 60 1.95 6.09 7.55
N ASP A 61 2.17 5.98 8.84
CA ASP A 61 3.00 6.94 9.57
C ASP A 61 4.47 6.59 9.45
N LYS A 62 4.80 5.34 9.73
CA LYS A 62 6.19 4.86 9.70
C LYS A 62 6.29 3.36 9.52
N VAL A 63 7.45 2.94 9.04
CA VAL A 63 7.85 1.54 8.94
C VAL A 63 9.24 1.34 9.52
N ARG A 64 9.44 0.28 10.30
CA ARG A 64 10.76 -0.16 10.76
C ARG A 64 11.16 -1.43 10.04
N ILE A 65 12.34 -1.41 9.43
CA ILE A 65 12.92 -2.53 8.71
C ILE A 65 13.66 -3.41 9.71
N MET A 66 13.14 -4.61 9.94
CA MET A 66 13.67 -5.51 10.98
C MET A 66 14.83 -6.38 10.48
N ASN A 67 14.68 -6.94 9.28
CA ASN A 67 15.68 -7.83 8.70
C ASN A 67 16.61 -7.05 7.75
N GLN A 68 17.79 -7.60 7.51
CA GLN A 68 18.70 -7.09 6.48
C GLN A 68 18.01 -7.08 5.11
N ILE A 69 18.17 -6.00 4.37
CA ILE A 69 17.70 -5.89 2.98
C ILE A 69 18.55 -6.82 2.12
N GLN A 70 17.94 -7.87 1.60
CA GLN A 70 18.57 -8.85 0.71
C GLN A 70 17.74 -9.03 -0.54
N MET A 71 18.40 -9.17 -1.67
CA MET A 71 17.77 -9.37 -2.97
C MET A 71 18.14 -10.72 -3.56
N GLU A 72 17.18 -11.35 -4.25
CA GLU A 72 17.36 -12.61 -4.95
C GLU A 72 16.69 -12.54 -6.32
N SER A 73 17.44 -12.83 -7.38
CA SER A 73 16.91 -12.93 -8.75
C SER A 73 16.38 -14.33 -9.02
N LYS A 74 15.19 -14.40 -9.65
CA LYS A 74 14.55 -15.64 -10.07
C LYS A 74 14.15 -15.58 -11.54
N GLY A 75 14.46 -16.64 -12.27
CA GLY A 75 13.95 -16.82 -13.63
C GLY A 75 12.46 -17.15 -13.62
N ILE A 76 11.66 -16.34 -14.30
CA ILE A 76 10.22 -16.51 -14.45
C ILE A 76 9.92 -16.84 -15.91
N ARG A 77 9.19 -17.93 -16.12
CA ARG A 77 8.74 -18.31 -17.45
C ARG A 77 7.51 -17.48 -17.82
N THR A 78 7.70 -16.55 -18.72
CA THR A 78 6.63 -15.69 -19.22
C THR A 78 6.05 -16.23 -20.54
N LEU A 79 4.75 -15.98 -20.75
CA LEU A 79 4.09 -16.30 -22.03
C LEU A 79 4.45 -15.24 -23.06
N LYS A 80 4.86 -15.68 -24.26
CA LYS A 80 5.10 -14.81 -25.40
C LYS A 80 3.94 -14.90 -26.39
N TYR A 81 3.38 -13.76 -26.74
CA TYR A 81 2.33 -13.68 -27.77
C TYR A 81 2.97 -13.67 -29.18
N PRO A 82 2.41 -14.37 -30.21
CA PRO A 82 1.19 -15.20 -30.16
C PRO A 82 1.42 -16.63 -29.65
N LYS A 83 2.64 -17.12 -29.59
CA LYS A 83 2.96 -18.46 -29.09
C LYS A 83 4.38 -18.53 -28.54
N GLY A 84 4.58 -19.32 -27.52
CA GLY A 84 5.88 -19.65 -26.94
C GLY A 84 6.01 -19.20 -25.49
N ASN A 85 7.18 -19.49 -24.95
CA ASN A 85 7.59 -19.05 -23.60
C ASN A 85 8.88 -18.24 -23.74
N ASP A 86 9.03 -17.28 -22.85
CA ASP A 86 10.26 -16.52 -22.70
C ASP A 86 10.76 -16.65 -21.26
N LEU A 87 12.00 -16.32 -21.02
CA LEU A 87 12.60 -16.30 -19.68
C LEU A 87 12.84 -14.84 -19.31
N SER A 88 12.19 -14.39 -18.25
CA SER A 88 12.42 -13.06 -17.66
C SER A 88 13.04 -13.23 -16.28
N SER A 89 13.94 -12.34 -15.90
CA SER A 89 14.56 -12.32 -14.57
C SER A 89 13.82 -11.31 -13.69
N TYR A 90 13.26 -11.78 -12.56
CA TYR A 90 12.64 -10.91 -11.57
C TYR A 90 13.46 -10.90 -10.30
N THR A 91 13.78 -9.70 -9.80
CA THR A 91 14.56 -9.53 -8.57
C THR A 91 13.62 -9.18 -7.42
N TYR A 92 13.57 -10.05 -6.43
CA TYR A 92 12.74 -9.96 -5.22
C TYR A 92 13.55 -9.52 -4.01
N LEU A 93 12.89 -8.87 -3.04
CA LEU A 93 13.37 -8.84 -1.67
C LEU A 93 13.15 -10.22 -1.04
N LYS A 94 14.11 -10.66 -0.21
CA LYS A 94 14.08 -11.95 0.46
C LYS A 94 13.97 -11.77 1.96
N ASP A 95 13.20 -12.67 2.59
CA ASP A 95 13.08 -12.78 4.05
C ASP A 95 12.74 -11.43 4.73
N VAL A 96 11.66 -10.81 4.28
CA VAL A 96 11.28 -9.48 4.74
C VAL A 96 10.49 -9.52 6.05
N CYS A 97 10.79 -8.57 6.93
CA CYS A 97 10.09 -8.33 8.19
C CYS A 97 10.01 -6.84 8.46
N TYR A 98 8.79 -6.33 8.60
CA TYR A 98 8.49 -4.93 8.81
C TYR A 98 7.57 -4.75 10.02
N GLN A 99 7.88 -3.75 10.88
CA GLN A 99 6.90 -3.20 11.82
C GLN A 99 6.30 -1.94 11.19
N VAL A 100 4.99 -1.82 11.19
CA VAL A 100 4.26 -0.72 10.58
C VAL A 100 3.38 -0.05 11.62
N GLU A 101 3.39 1.28 11.63
CA GLU A 101 2.44 2.11 12.37
C GLU A 101 1.64 2.95 11.37
N ALA A 102 0.33 2.96 11.53
CA ALA A 102 -0.58 3.65 10.65
C ALA A 102 -1.81 4.13 11.43
N HIS A 103 -2.47 5.18 10.93
CA HIS A 103 -3.74 5.65 11.46
C HIS A 103 -4.75 5.84 10.32
N PHE A 104 -6.01 6.06 10.65
CA PHE A 104 -7.01 6.43 9.65
C PHE A 104 -7.61 7.79 9.92
N GLU A 105 -8.03 8.45 8.84
CA GLU A 105 -8.85 9.65 8.85
C GLU A 105 -10.19 9.38 8.17
N TRP A 106 -11.16 10.26 8.37
CA TRP A 106 -12.44 10.16 7.68
C TRP A 106 -12.32 10.54 6.21
N ASN A 107 -12.98 9.77 5.36
CA ASN A 107 -13.10 10.15 3.96
C ASN A 107 -14.19 11.23 3.81
N ASP A 108 -13.77 12.47 3.64
CA ASP A 108 -14.67 13.62 3.51
C ASP A 108 -15.39 13.66 2.15
N ASN A 109 -14.88 12.92 1.15
CA ASN A 109 -15.55 12.76 -0.14
C ASN A 109 -16.78 11.82 -0.06
N ARG A 110 -17.01 11.21 1.11
CA ARG A 110 -18.15 10.34 1.37
C ARG A 110 -19.01 10.85 2.53
N PRO A 111 -19.65 12.05 2.37
CA PRO A 111 -20.55 12.59 3.39
C PRO A 111 -21.78 11.73 3.62
N ASP A 112 -22.19 10.94 2.63
CA ASP A 112 -23.26 9.94 2.72
C ASP A 112 -23.01 8.88 3.79
N LEU A 113 -21.75 8.65 4.15
CA LEU A 113 -21.32 7.68 5.17
C LEU A 113 -21.04 8.30 6.54
N ALA A 114 -21.45 9.56 6.78
CA ALA A 114 -21.21 10.25 8.05
C ALA A 114 -21.77 9.48 9.27
N MET A 115 -22.89 8.78 9.10
CA MET A 115 -23.49 7.94 10.14
C MET A 115 -22.59 6.76 10.58
N ASP A 116 -21.65 6.32 9.72
CA ASP A 116 -20.72 5.24 10.03
C ASP A 116 -19.45 5.73 10.74
N ARG A 117 -19.24 7.06 10.88
CA ARG A 117 -18.05 7.68 11.47
C ARG A 117 -18.02 7.52 12.99
N ASN A 118 -17.57 6.35 13.44
CA ASN A 118 -17.32 6.04 14.84
C ASN A 118 -15.89 5.53 15.02
N GLU A 119 -15.02 6.35 15.57
CA GLU A 119 -13.59 6.09 15.71
C GLU A 119 -13.32 4.79 16.49
N ASN A 120 -13.97 4.62 17.65
CA ASN A 120 -13.79 3.44 18.49
C ASN A 120 -14.23 2.15 17.78
N LYS A 121 -15.30 2.23 16.98
CA LYS A 121 -15.79 1.09 16.19
C LYS A 121 -14.73 0.66 15.18
N HIS A 122 -14.27 1.59 14.32
CA HIS A 122 -13.32 1.28 13.27
C HIS A 122 -11.96 0.86 13.82
N HIS A 123 -11.46 1.54 14.86
CA HIS A 123 -10.21 1.18 15.52
C HIS A 123 -10.26 -0.23 16.14
N ASN A 124 -11.31 -0.56 16.87
CA ASN A 124 -11.44 -1.88 17.47
C ASN A 124 -11.62 -3.00 16.42
N ILE A 125 -12.29 -2.72 15.31
CA ILE A 125 -12.39 -3.69 14.22
C ILE A 125 -11.02 -3.89 13.58
N ALA A 126 -10.28 -2.82 13.29
CA ALA A 126 -8.94 -2.89 12.72
C ALA A 126 -8.00 -3.74 13.60
N LYS A 127 -7.96 -3.50 14.91
CA LYS A 127 -7.15 -4.30 15.86
C LYS A 127 -7.50 -5.79 15.82
N ARG A 128 -8.78 -6.14 15.88
CA ARG A 128 -9.22 -7.56 15.77
C ARG A 128 -8.86 -8.18 14.41
N MET A 129 -8.88 -7.40 13.34
CA MET A 129 -8.48 -7.90 12.01
C MET A 129 -6.97 -8.11 11.93
N VAL A 130 -6.16 -7.26 12.55
CA VAL A 130 -4.72 -7.48 12.70
C VAL A 130 -4.44 -8.75 13.50
N GLU A 131 -5.12 -8.96 14.63
CA GLU A 131 -5.00 -10.19 15.46
C GLU A 131 -5.34 -11.44 14.66
N ARG A 132 -6.33 -11.35 13.79
CA ARG A 132 -6.77 -12.45 12.91
C ARG A 132 -5.83 -12.71 11.73
N GLY A 133 -4.91 -11.79 11.42
CA GLY A 133 -4.02 -11.87 10.26
C GLY A 133 -4.59 -11.24 8.98
N GLY A 134 -5.70 -10.51 9.09
CA GLY A 134 -6.36 -9.83 7.98
C GLY A 134 -7.73 -10.40 7.62
N ARG A 135 -8.52 -9.60 6.89
CA ARG A 135 -9.81 -10.02 6.30
C ARG A 135 -9.61 -10.78 5.00
N ARG A 136 -8.54 -10.48 4.29
CA ARG A 136 -8.15 -11.08 3.00
C ARG A 136 -6.69 -11.49 3.08
N ASP A 137 -6.26 -12.34 2.14
CA ASP A 137 -4.86 -12.64 1.95
C ASP A 137 -4.05 -11.37 1.72
N VAL A 138 -2.86 -11.35 2.30
CA VAL A 138 -1.92 -10.23 2.23
C VAL A 138 -0.81 -10.58 1.26
N PHE A 139 -0.52 -9.66 0.33
CA PHE A 139 0.53 -9.80 -0.65
C PHE A 139 1.48 -8.60 -0.61
N LEU A 140 2.78 -8.85 -0.68
CA LEU A 140 3.80 -7.81 -0.65
C LEU A 140 4.22 -7.43 -2.07
N GLY A 141 3.38 -6.58 -2.69
CA GLY A 141 3.56 -6.04 -4.03
C GLY A 141 2.89 -6.88 -5.11
N THR A 142 3.24 -8.14 -5.26
CA THR A 142 2.66 -9.05 -6.26
C THR A 142 2.05 -10.28 -5.61
N ARG A 143 1.14 -10.93 -6.33
CA ARG A 143 0.32 -12.01 -5.77
C ARG A 143 1.12 -13.27 -5.41
N GLU A 144 2.26 -13.49 -6.03
CA GLU A 144 3.19 -14.57 -5.68
C GLU A 144 3.94 -14.34 -4.37
N CYS A 145 3.94 -13.10 -3.84
CA CYS A 145 4.61 -12.72 -2.61
C CYS A 145 3.62 -12.69 -1.44
N GLN A 146 3.07 -13.85 -1.07
CA GLN A 146 2.18 -13.94 0.07
C GLN A 146 2.90 -13.60 1.38
N GLY A 147 2.27 -12.79 2.21
CA GLY A 147 2.77 -12.38 3.51
C GLY A 147 1.76 -12.60 4.62
N TYR A 148 2.23 -12.37 5.84
CA TYR A 148 1.45 -12.58 7.07
C TYR A 148 1.52 -11.34 7.94
N VAL A 149 0.37 -10.97 8.51
CA VAL A 149 0.22 -9.86 9.44
C VAL A 149 -0.02 -10.40 10.84
N LYS A 150 0.66 -9.79 11.84
CA LYS A 150 0.46 -10.09 13.27
C LYS A 150 0.53 -8.79 14.07
N PRO A 151 -0.15 -8.70 15.21
CA PRO A 151 0.00 -7.56 16.11
C PRO A 151 1.43 -7.48 16.64
N CYS A 152 1.92 -6.26 16.86
CA CYS A 152 3.19 -6.01 17.53
C CYS A 152 3.15 -4.64 18.23
N CYS A 153 4.10 -4.40 19.14
CA CYS A 153 4.42 -3.06 19.62
C CYS A 153 5.52 -2.48 18.71
N PHE A 154 5.28 -1.30 18.13
CA PHE A 154 6.27 -0.66 17.28
C PHE A 154 7.52 -0.30 18.08
N GLY A 155 8.69 -0.67 17.57
CA GLY A 155 9.99 -0.50 18.26
C GLY A 155 10.43 -1.70 19.09
N GLU A 156 9.57 -2.70 19.29
CA GLU A 156 9.91 -3.91 20.05
C GLU A 156 10.88 -4.82 19.25
N GLY A 157 11.82 -5.43 19.97
CA GLY A 157 12.83 -6.32 19.39
C GLY A 157 14.00 -5.56 18.76
N ILE A 158 14.98 -6.32 18.27
CA ILE A 158 16.21 -5.80 17.67
C ILE A 158 16.06 -5.84 16.16
N GLY A 159 16.23 -4.69 15.50
CA GLY A 159 16.28 -4.55 14.05
C GLY A 159 17.72 -4.52 13.54
N PHE A 160 17.94 -5.00 12.33
CA PHE A 160 19.28 -5.03 11.71
C PHE A 160 19.89 -3.62 11.57
N TYR A 161 19.06 -2.60 11.36
CA TYR A 161 19.48 -1.23 11.08
C TYR A 161 19.43 -0.28 12.29
N ASP A 162 19.16 -0.78 13.49
CA ASP A 162 19.00 0.05 14.69
C ASP A 162 20.26 0.87 15.05
N SER A 163 21.44 0.38 14.68
CA SER A 163 22.71 1.06 14.91
C SER A 163 23.18 1.95 13.75
N ILE A 164 22.40 2.05 12.69
CA ILE A 164 22.74 2.86 11.51
C ILE A 164 21.99 4.19 11.58
N ASP A 165 22.73 5.28 11.77
CA ASP A 165 22.16 6.60 11.98
C ASP A 165 21.25 7.06 10.83
N GLU A 166 21.78 7.02 9.59
CA GLU A 166 21.01 7.39 8.40
C GLU A 166 21.38 6.51 7.21
N LEU A 167 20.36 6.09 6.46
CA LEU A 167 20.50 5.49 5.15
C LEU A 167 19.51 6.19 4.19
N SER A 168 20.02 6.79 3.13
CA SER A 168 19.20 7.45 2.11
C SER A 168 18.94 6.51 0.94
N PHE A 169 17.67 6.47 0.49
CA PHE A 169 17.27 5.78 -0.72
C PHE A 169 17.11 6.79 -1.86
N ASN A 170 17.22 6.32 -3.08
CA ASN A 170 17.06 7.18 -4.25
C ASN A 170 15.58 7.59 -4.42
N PHE A 171 15.36 8.50 -5.37
CA PHE A 171 14.03 8.90 -5.83
C PHE A 171 13.18 7.67 -6.17
N MET A 172 12.03 7.55 -5.53
CA MET A 172 11.15 6.40 -5.69
C MET A 172 9.68 6.78 -5.65
N TYR A 173 8.86 5.88 -6.15
CA TYR A 173 7.42 5.96 -6.08
C TYR A 173 6.95 5.92 -4.62
N HIS A 174 6.12 6.91 -4.24
CA HIS A 174 5.46 6.97 -2.94
C HIS A 174 4.13 6.22 -3.00
N GLY A 175 3.19 6.73 -3.78
CA GLY A 175 1.84 6.20 -3.90
C GLY A 175 1.02 6.94 -4.95
N ILE A 176 -0.24 6.56 -5.04
CA ILE A 176 -1.25 7.24 -5.86
C ILE A 176 -2.27 7.89 -4.94
N THR A 177 -2.59 9.16 -5.23
CA THR A 177 -3.78 9.81 -4.70
C THR A 177 -4.92 9.57 -5.67
N TYR A 178 -5.93 8.84 -5.23
CA TYR A 178 -7.09 8.53 -6.04
C TYR A 178 -8.15 9.63 -5.94
N PRO A 179 -9.02 9.80 -6.95
CA PRO A 179 -10.05 10.85 -6.95
C PRO A 179 -11.00 10.81 -5.75
N ASP A 180 -11.31 9.61 -5.25
CA ASP A 180 -12.18 9.40 -4.07
C ASP A 180 -11.49 9.72 -2.73
N GLU A 181 -10.19 9.94 -2.74
CA GLU A 181 -9.37 10.37 -1.60
C GLU A 181 -8.86 11.81 -1.75
N ASN A 182 -9.00 12.40 -2.95
CA ASN A 182 -8.55 13.76 -3.24
C ASN A 182 -9.67 14.76 -2.94
N LYS A 183 -9.41 15.73 -2.06
CA LYS A 183 -10.38 16.75 -1.67
C LYS A 183 -10.44 17.92 -2.66
N GLU A 184 -9.42 18.10 -3.48
CA GLU A 184 -9.25 19.30 -4.30
C GLU A 184 -9.61 19.09 -5.77
N SER A 185 -9.45 17.87 -6.29
CA SER A 185 -9.72 17.57 -7.69
C SER A 185 -10.11 16.10 -7.90
N ASN A 186 -10.69 15.82 -9.07
CA ASN A 186 -10.99 14.45 -9.52
C ASN A 186 -9.81 13.80 -10.26
N ASP A 187 -8.60 14.23 -9.95
CA ASP A 187 -7.39 13.74 -10.60
C ASP A 187 -6.81 12.52 -9.87
N MET A 188 -6.34 11.57 -10.66
CA MET A 188 -5.47 10.51 -10.19
C MET A 188 -4.02 10.99 -10.29
N ILE A 189 -3.36 11.15 -9.14
CA ILE A 189 -2.03 11.76 -9.02
C ILE A 189 -1.03 10.72 -8.53
N VAL A 190 0.06 10.53 -9.26
CA VAL A 190 1.19 9.76 -8.78
C VAL A 190 2.17 10.65 -8.03
N ASN A 191 2.61 10.19 -6.87
CA ASN A 191 3.49 10.90 -5.96
C ASN A 191 4.86 10.21 -5.87
N PHE A 192 5.91 11.02 -5.79
CA PHE A 192 7.30 10.57 -5.65
C PHE A 192 7.99 11.31 -4.53
N TRP A 193 8.99 10.66 -3.91
CA TRP A 193 9.76 11.21 -2.83
C TRP A 193 11.15 10.59 -2.72
N ILE A 194 11.96 11.08 -1.81
CA ILE A 194 13.28 10.52 -1.48
C ILE A 194 13.23 10.09 -0.01
N PRO A 195 13.03 8.79 0.28
CA PRO A 195 12.97 8.30 1.64
C PRO A 195 14.34 8.27 2.32
N LYS A 196 14.32 8.53 3.61
CA LYS A 196 15.46 8.35 4.51
C LYS A 196 15.06 7.44 5.66
N MET A 197 15.96 6.55 6.01
CA MET A 197 15.81 5.65 7.15
C MET A 197 16.76 6.12 8.25
N HIS A 198 16.24 6.32 9.45
CA HIS A 198 17.02 6.66 10.64
C HIS A 198 16.85 5.54 11.67
N ASN A 199 17.96 4.93 12.11
CA ASN A 199 17.93 3.82 13.09
C ASN A 199 16.91 2.74 12.74
N GLY A 200 16.87 2.34 11.47
CA GLY A 200 15.95 1.33 10.95
C GLY A 200 14.53 1.80 10.66
N VAL A 201 14.18 3.05 10.99
CA VAL A 201 12.83 3.60 10.84
C VAL A 201 12.77 4.58 9.67
N ILE A 202 11.76 4.42 8.83
CA ILE A 202 11.38 5.35 7.76
C ILE A 202 10.07 5.98 8.15
N GLU A 203 10.05 7.31 8.31
CA GLU A 203 8.83 8.08 8.50
C GLU A 203 8.29 8.51 7.15
N PHE A 204 7.04 8.10 6.87
CA PHE A 204 6.39 8.52 5.63
C PHE A 204 5.88 9.96 5.75
N ILE A 205 6.00 10.69 4.65
CA ILE A 205 5.34 11.97 4.45
C ILE A 205 3.94 11.73 3.90
N ARG A 206 3.05 12.70 4.02
CA ARG A 206 1.74 12.63 3.40
C ARG A 206 1.84 12.71 1.87
N PRO A 207 0.88 12.11 1.12
CA PRO A 207 0.87 12.21 -0.34
C PRO A 207 0.94 13.65 -0.86
N GLU A 208 0.23 14.58 -0.20
CA GLU A 208 0.21 16.02 -0.51
C GLU A 208 1.53 16.73 -0.25
N ASP A 209 2.35 16.23 0.65
CA ASP A 209 3.67 16.79 0.99
C ASP A 209 4.81 16.26 0.10
N CYS A 210 4.50 15.37 -0.84
CA CYS A 210 5.50 14.83 -1.77
C CYS A 210 6.06 15.93 -2.67
N SER A 211 7.38 15.94 -2.85
CA SER A 211 8.08 16.97 -3.62
C SER A 211 7.80 16.96 -5.11
N HIS A 212 7.35 15.83 -5.64
CA HIS A 212 7.07 15.64 -7.06
C HIS A 212 5.79 14.87 -7.26
N HIS A 213 4.91 15.42 -8.09
CA HIS A 213 3.66 14.77 -8.49
C HIS A 213 3.42 14.90 -9.99
N LYS A 214 2.69 13.92 -10.51
CA LYS A 214 2.26 13.93 -11.90
C LYS A 214 0.81 13.45 -11.98
N ILE A 215 -0.03 14.26 -12.61
CA ILE A 215 -1.39 13.87 -12.95
C ILE A 215 -1.31 12.77 -14.02
N LEU A 216 -1.90 11.62 -13.73
CA LEU A 216 -2.00 10.50 -14.68
C LEU A 216 -3.27 10.60 -15.50
N HIS A 217 -4.37 10.94 -14.87
CA HIS A 217 -5.67 11.04 -15.50
C HIS A 217 -6.62 11.89 -14.67
N SER A 218 -7.50 12.66 -15.34
CA SER A 218 -8.59 13.37 -14.70
C SER A 218 -9.90 12.64 -15.00
N PHE A 219 -10.70 12.39 -13.97
CA PHE A 219 -11.93 11.62 -14.07
C PHE A 219 -13.15 12.52 -13.97
N GLU A 220 -14.18 12.24 -14.77
CA GLU A 220 -15.52 12.68 -14.45
C GLU A 220 -16.16 11.66 -13.50
N MET A 221 -16.33 12.06 -12.24
CA MET A 221 -16.94 11.19 -11.23
C MET A 221 -18.41 10.96 -11.55
N LYS A 222 -18.79 9.69 -11.68
CA LYS A 222 -20.21 9.32 -11.80
C LYS A 222 -20.80 9.20 -10.40
N GLU A 223 -21.89 9.90 -10.16
CA GLU A 223 -22.69 9.67 -8.94
C GLU A 223 -23.26 8.24 -8.97
N PHE A 224 -23.14 7.53 -7.85
CA PHE A 224 -23.83 6.27 -7.69
C PHE A 224 -25.30 6.57 -7.35
N VAL A 225 -26.17 6.43 -8.34
CA VAL A 225 -27.63 6.51 -8.14
C VAL A 225 -28.18 5.08 -8.14
N ARG A 226 -28.74 4.68 -7.01
CA ARG A 226 -29.33 3.35 -6.86
C ARG A 226 -30.44 3.13 -7.90
N GLY A 227 -30.29 2.09 -8.73
CA GLY A 227 -31.25 1.75 -9.79
C GLY A 227 -30.95 2.36 -11.15
N SER A 228 -29.97 3.29 -11.27
CA SER A 228 -29.63 3.90 -12.57
C SER A 228 -28.35 3.35 -13.20
N ASN A 229 -27.51 2.68 -12.42
CA ASN A 229 -26.20 2.17 -12.85
C ASN A 229 -26.16 0.64 -13.00
N PHE A 230 -27.30 0.00 -13.08
CA PHE A 230 -27.40 -1.42 -13.38
C PHE A 230 -28.64 -1.70 -14.28
N GLN A 231 -28.48 -2.67 -15.16
CA GLN A 231 -29.55 -3.22 -15.98
C GLN A 231 -29.84 -4.64 -15.50
N GLY A 232 -31.10 -5.05 -15.53
CA GLY A 232 -31.51 -6.41 -15.26
C GLY A 232 -31.07 -7.33 -16.41
N ILE A 233 -30.80 -8.60 -16.10
CA ILE A 233 -30.39 -9.58 -17.12
C ILE A 233 -31.39 -9.67 -18.27
N LEU A 234 -32.68 -9.49 -17.99
CA LEU A 234 -33.76 -9.54 -18.99
C LEU A 234 -33.75 -8.32 -19.95
N GLU A 235 -33.16 -7.21 -19.57
CA GLU A 235 -33.03 -6.01 -20.42
C GLU A 235 -31.93 -6.14 -21.49
N PHE A 236 -31.00 -7.10 -21.32
CA PHE A 236 -29.94 -7.40 -22.31
C PHE A 236 -30.41 -8.34 -23.43
N GLU A 237 -31.53 -9.05 -23.24
CA GLU A 237 -32.06 -10.02 -24.25
C GLU A 237 -32.96 -9.34 -25.32
N GLU A 238 -33.32 -8.04 -25.11
CA GLU A 238 -34.18 -7.28 -26.05
C GLU A 238 -33.37 -6.51 -27.12
N ASP A 239 -32.05 -6.45 -27.04
CA ASP A 239 -31.16 -5.72 -27.98
C ASP A 239 -30.42 -6.64 -28.97
N GLU A 240 -30.78 -7.93 -29.10
CA GLU A 240 -30.38 -8.86 -30.17
C GLU A 240 -31.54 -9.01 -31.18
#